data_6bdf28e3d526f5a9f413a698c2203852
#
_entry.id   6bdf28e3d526f5a9f413a698c2203852
#
_cell.length_a   1.000
_cell.length_b   1.000
_cell.length_c   1.000
_cell.angle_alpha   90.00
_cell.angle_beta   90.00
_cell.angle_gamma   90.00
#
_symmetry.space_group_name_H-M   'P 1'
#
loop_
_entity.id
_entity.type
_entity.pdbx_description
1 polymer ?
#
loop_
_entity_poly.entity_id
_entity_poly.type
_entity_poly.pdbx_seq_one_letter_code
_entity_poly.pdbx_strand_id
1 'polypeptide(L)'
;MGHDGSAGVSPDGWLPDRVTVGALTKAFPPDLVDRVIDAADARQERNRLLPARLMVYFVLALWLFRGRNCGYGEVLSKLVNAVYHRGRAQGLLATGTVDPAGWVDAGGGRRWRPPHISNLSRARRKLGQDVIRLLFEQVAGPVGAPQAPGVWVCGLRVVSIDGSSSDLPDSKDNRRVFGGPGNDKRDGAFPQVRWLAAAESGTGSLIEATFGPYTVGEQTMALDLLPKFTAEMLVLADRQFLSYTLVRDTLATGAHILWRASASFALRPVKVLSEGTYLAQLHPARKSDGPPITVRVIEYTVHTTVLDDEGQESTRSELFALVTDLLDVQEYPALDLARAYPLRWDCETVIGRHKTDLGAGMPVLRSEHPESVAQEMWALFAVYQALAQLIGAGVDATGIAPERISF
;
A
#
# COMPACT_ATOMS: atom_id res chain seq x y z
N MET A 1 38.50 36.44 -0.66
CA MET A 1 38.51 35.06 -1.17
C MET A 1 37.11 34.54 -1.00
N GLY A 2 36.35 34.59 -2.12
CA GLY A 2 34.97 34.18 -2.17
C GLY A 2 34.91 32.68 -2.31
N HIS A 3 34.09 32.01 -1.51
CA HIS A 3 33.64 30.65 -1.77
C HIS A 3 32.31 30.72 -2.51
N ASP A 4 32.40 30.49 -3.79
CA ASP A 4 31.26 30.27 -4.71
C ASP A 4 30.73 28.87 -4.44
N GLY A 5 29.64 28.77 -3.70
CA GLY A 5 28.94 27.53 -3.38
C GLY A 5 27.83 27.27 -4.40
N SER A 6 28.18 27.02 -5.67
CA SER A 6 27.21 26.45 -6.61
C SER A 6 26.92 25.00 -6.19
N ALA A 7 25.86 24.80 -5.43
CA ALA A 7 25.27 23.47 -5.24
C ALA A 7 24.81 22.96 -6.62
N GLY A 8 25.63 22.14 -7.22
CA GLY A 8 25.32 21.42 -8.45
C GLY A 8 24.05 20.59 -8.19
N VAL A 9 22.97 20.96 -8.86
CA VAL A 9 21.78 20.12 -8.99
C VAL A 9 22.25 18.85 -9.70
N SER A 10 22.26 17.73 -8.99
CA SER A 10 22.55 16.43 -9.57
C SER A 10 21.68 16.25 -10.81
N PRO A 11 22.26 15.85 -11.98
CA PRO A 11 21.45 15.57 -13.17
C PRO A 11 20.54 14.36 -13.01
N ASP A 12 20.64 13.70 -11.89
CA ASP A 12 19.91 12.50 -11.53
C ASP A 12 18.63 12.88 -10.77
N GLY A 13 17.53 13.09 -11.50
CA GLY A 13 16.19 13.24 -10.92
C GLY A 13 15.84 12.10 -9.96
N TRP A 14 14.91 12.36 -9.05
CA TRP A 14 14.36 11.37 -8.11
C TRP A 14 13.91 10.12 -8.85
N LEU A 15 13.97 8.95 -8.20
CA LEU A 15 13.51 7.67 -8.76
C LEU A 15 12.14 7.76 -9.43
N PRO A 16 11.11 8.46 -8.85
CA PRO A 16 9.83 8.69 -9.51
C PRO A 16 9.95 9.44 -10.85
N ASP A 17 10.91 10.35 -11.00
CA ASP A 17 11.14 11.07 -12.26
C ASP A 17 11.83 10.19 -13.30
N ARG A 18 12.52 9.12 -12.87
CA ARG A 18 13.18 8.11 -13.73
C ARG A 18 12.24 6.99 -14.14
N VAL A 19 11.16 6.73 -13.37
CA VAL A 19 10.12 5.79 -13.76
C VAL A 19 9.33 6.41 -14.91
N THR A 20 9.77 6.15 -16.11
CA THR A 20 9.14 6.69 -17.33
C THR A 20 7.72 6.12 -17.48
N VAL A 21 6.86 6.82 -18.24
CA VAL A 21 5.57 6.30 -18.71
C VAL A 21 5.69 4.88 -19.28
N GLY A 22 6.88 4.50 -19.75
CA GLY A 22 7.18 3.14 -20.19
C GLY A 22 7.05 2.08 -19.09
N ALA A 23 7.44 2.39 -17.84
CA ALA A 23 7.25 1.49 -16.70
C ALA A 23 5.76 1.41 -16.33
N LEU A 24 5.05 2.56 -16.32
CA LEU A 24 3.60 2.56 -16.10
C LEU A 24 2.85 1.73 -17.14
N THR A 25 3.16 1.88 -18.42
CA THR A 25 2.50 1.12 -19.47
C THR A 25 2.91 -0.35 -19.52
N LYS A 26 4.04 -0.71 -18.90
CA LYS A 26 4.44 -2.11 -18.70
C LYS A 26 3.63 -2.75 -17.57
N ALA A 27 3.50 -2.05 -16.44
CA ALA A 27 2.71 -2.51 -15.29
C ALA A 27 1.20 -2.47 -15.56
N PHE A 28 0.74 -1.45 -16.27
CA PHE A 28 -0.65 -1.22 -16.66
C PHE A 28 -0.77 -1.12 -18.18
N PRO A 29 -0.76 -2.25 -18.90
CA PRO A 29 -0.84 -2.25 -20.37
C PRO A 29 -2.15 -1.58 -20.84
N PRO A 30 -2.14 -0.91 -22.00
CA PRO A 30 -3.32 -0.23 -22.55
C PRO A 30 -4.57 -1.09 -22.59
N ASP A 31 -4.45 -2.37 -22.94
CA ASP A 31 -5.57 -3.29 -23.02
C ASP A 31 -6.17 -3.59 -21.63
N LEU A 32 -5.33 -3.67 -20.57
CA LEU A 32 -5.83 -3.78 -19.19
C LEU A 32 -6.60 -2.51 -18.80
N VAL A 33 -6.01 -1.35 -19.07
CA VAL A 33 -6.65 -0.05 -18.78
C VAL A 33 -7.99 0.09 -19.51
N ASP A 34 -8.07 -0.32 -20.76
CA ASP A 34 -9.32 -0.27 -21.51
C ASP A 34 -10.38 -1.22 -20.95
N ARG A 35 -9.99 -2.44 -20.56
CA ARG A 35 -10.94 -3.38 -19.92
C ARG A 35 -11.53 -2.81 -18.62
N VAL A 36 -10.74 -2.20 -17.76
CA VAL A 36 -11.25 -1.63 -16.50
C VAL A 36 -12.10 -0.38 -16.74
N ILE A 37 -11.79 0.41 -17.77
CA ILE A 37 -12.62 1.55 -18.19
C ILE A 37 -14.01 1.05 -18.65
N ASP A 38 -14.05 -0.02 -19.43
CA ASP A 38 -15.30 -0.61 -19.90
C ASP A 38 -16.08 -1.24 -18.74
N ALA A 39 -15.41 -1.99 -17.88
CA ALA A 39 -16.04 -2.61 -16.70
C ALA A 39 -16.63 -1.59 -15.72
N ALA A 40 -16.07 -0.38 -15.64
CA ALA A 40 -16.57 0.71 -14.81
C ALA A 40 -17.56 1.63 -15.55
N ASP A 41 -17.97 1.32 -16.79
CA ASP A 41 -18.80 2.18 -17.64
C ASP A 41 -18.29 3.63 -17.78
N ALA A 42 -16.97 3.77 -17.77
CA ALA A 42 -16.31 5.08 -17.83
C ALA A 42 -15.84 5.48 -19.23
N ARG A 43 -16.16 4.66 -20.24
CA ARG A 43 -15.82 4.95 -21.65
C ARG A 43 -16.59 6.16 -22.15
N GLN A 44 -15.88 7.02 -22.85
CA GLN A 44 -16.46 8.23 -23.43
C GLN A 44 -16.99 7.93 -24.84
N GLU A 45 -18.24 8.31 -25.13
CA GLU A 45 -18.85 8.16 -26.46
C GLU A 45 -18.20 9.06 -27.53
N ARG A 46 -17.59 10.17 -27.13
CA ARG A 46 -16.97 11.14 -28.06
C ARG A 46 -15.47 11.26 -27.78
N ASN A 47 -14.66 11.30 -28.85
CA ASN A 47 -13.25 11.64 -28.76
C ASN A 47 -13.07 13.03 -28.15
N ARG A 48 -12.46 13.09 -26.97
CA ARG A 48 -12.17 14.32 -26.22
C ARG A 48 -10.68 14.55 -26.08
N LEU A 49 -10.29 15.79 -25.76
CA LEU A 49 -8.89 16.16 -25.48
C LEU A 49 -8.29 15.37 -24.30
N LEU A 50 -9.11 14.87 -23.38
CA LEU A 50 -8.74 14.08 -22.21
C LEU A 50 -9.52 12.76 -22.23
N PRO A 51 -9.11 11.78 -23.03
CA PRO A 51 -9.75 10.45 -23.04
C PRO A 51 -9.53 9.73 -21.72
N ALA A 52 -10.46 8.83 -21.35
CA ALA A 52 -10.42 8.09 -20.09
C ALA A 52 -9.08 7.38 -19.84
N ARG A 53 -8.52 6.72 -20.85
CA ARG A 53 -7.20 6.07 -20.76
C ARG A 53 -6.08 7.04 -20.34
N LEU A 54 -6.03 8.24 -20.94
CA LEU A 54 -5.06 9.27 -20.54
C LEU A 54 -5.27 9.71 -19.10
N MET A 55 -6.54 9.81 -18.66
CA MET A 55 -6.88 10.20 -17.31
C MET A 55 -6.51 9.12 -16.28
N VAL A 56 -6.60 7.83 -16.62
CA VAL A 56 -6.08 6.75 -15.76
C VAL A 56 -4.58 6.91 -15.54
N TYR A 57 -3.80 7.01 -16.62
CA TYR A 57 -2.35 7.22 -16.49
C TYR A 57 -2.01 8.54 -15.78
N PHE A 58 -2.81 9.58 -15.97
CA PHE A 58 -2.63 10.84 -15.26
C PHE A 58 -2.83 10.67 -13.75
N VAL A 59 -3.86 9.96 -13.31
CA VAL A 59 -4.13 9.71 -11.89
C VAL A 59 -3.01 8.88 -11.25
N LEU A 60 -2.52 7.84 -11.94
CA LEU A 60 -1.37 7.06 -11.48
C LEU A 60 -0.09 7.91 -11.42
N ALA A 61 0.13 8.76 -12.42
CA ALA A 61 1.30 9.64 -12.50
C ALA A 61 1.33 10.71 -11.38
N LEU A 62 0.19 11.04 -10.76
CA LEU A 62 0.16 11.92 -9.60
C LEU A 62 1.00 11.39 -8.42
N TRP A 63 1.16 10.08 -8.29
CA TRP A 63 2.01 9.46 -7.28
C TRP A 63 3.47 9.33 -7.71
N LEU A 64 3.74 9.09 -8.99
CA LEU A 64 5.10 9.01 -9.52
C LEU A 64 5.80 10.36 -9.58
N PHE A 65 5.04 11.43 -9.82
CA PHE A 65 5.57 12.79 -9.96
C PHE A 65 5.12 13.68 -8.80
N ARG A 66 5.43 13.27 -7.56
CA ARG A 66 5.03 13.97 -6.34
C ARG A 66 6.18 14.78 -5.76
N GLY A 67 6.54 15.91 -6.40
CA GLY A 67 7.51 16.88 -5.87
C GLY A 67 6.85 18.17 -5.41
N ARG A 68 7.58 19.01 -4.66
CA ARG A 68 7.08 20.28 -4.10
C ARG A 68 6.45 21.23 -5.13
N ASN A 69 6.84 21.15 -6.40
CA ASN A 69 6.35 22.02 -7.47
C ASN A 69 5.58 21.25 -8.56
N CYS A 70 5.17 20.01 -8.30
CA CYS A 70 4.50 19.17 -9.29
C CYS A 70 2.98 19.28 -9.22
N GLY A 71 2.41 20.37 -9.72
CA GLY A 71 0.97 20.53 -9.91
C GLY A 71 0.43 19.69 -11.08
N TYR A 72 -0.89 19.68 -11.28
CA TYR A 72 -1.56 18.90 -12.34
C TYR A 72 -1.01 19.17 -13.74
N GLY A 73 -0.72 20.45 -14.06
CA GLY A 73 -0.13 20.83 -15.35
C GLY A 73 1.24 20.23 -15.56
N GLU A 74 2.09 20.23 -14.52
CA GLU A 74 3.42 19.68 -14.57
C GLU A 74 3.40 18.15 -14.74
N VAL A 75 2.55 17.45 -13.97
CA VAL A 75 2.36 15.99 -14.12
C VAL A 75 1.90 15.64 -15.52
N LEU A 76 0.94 16.40 -16.09
CA LEU A 76 0.49 16.18 -17.46
C LEU A 76 1.60 16.41 -18.47
N SER A 77 2.39 17.48 -18.30
CA SER A 77 3.54 17.77 -19.17
C SER A 77 4.58 16.67 -19.13
N LYS A 78 4.93 16.18 -17.95
CA LYS A 78 5.87 15.04 -17.79
C LYS A 78 5.34 13.77 -18.46
N LEU A 79 4.05 13.47 -18.30
CA LEU A 79 3.39 12.32 -18.91
C LEU A 79 3.44 12.40 -20.45
N VAL A 80 3.11 13.55 -21.01
CA VAL A 80 3.09 13.78 -22.46
C VAL A 80 4.50 13.78 -23.03
N ASN A 81 5.47 14.42 -22.36
CA ASN A 81 6.86 14.45 -22.78
C ASN A 81 7.49 13.05 -22.78
N ALA A 82 7.16 12.23 -21.78
CA ALA A 82 7.67 10.86 -21.73
C ALA A 82 7.12 9.98 -22.87
N VAL A 83 5.85 10.13 -23.23
CA VAL A 83 5.26 9.49 -24.42
C VAL A 83 5.97 9.96 -25.70
N TYR A 84 6.25 11.25 -25.78
CA TYR A 84 6.94 11.87 -26.91
C TYR A 84 8.37 11.34 -27.10
N HIS A 85 9.16 11.31 -26.02
CA HIS A 85 10.55 10.81 -26.09
C HIS A 85 10.64 9.33 -26.47
N ARG A 86 9.68 8.51 -26.02
CA ARG A 86 9.63 7.09 -26.40
C ARG A 86 9.32 6.89 -27.88
N GLY A 87 8.36 7.66 -28.42
CA GLY A 87 8.06 7.65 -29.85
C GLY A 87 9.24 8.07 -30.72
N ARG A 88 10.06 9.01 -30.26
CA ARG A 88 11.28 9.45 -30.93
C ARG A 88 12.39 8.38 -30.90
N ALA A 89 12.60 7.72 -29.76
CA ALA A 89 13.58 6.65 -29.61
C ALA A 89 13.26 5.42 -30.49
N GLN A 90 11.97 5.21 -30.80
CA GLN A 90 11.49 4.14 -31.67
C GLN A 90 11.36 4.56 -33.15
N GLY A 91 11.80 5.77 -33.53
CA GLY A 91 11.69 6.30 -34.89
C GLY A 91 10.27 6.60 -35.36
N LEU A 92 9.29 6.59 -34.46
CA LEU A 92 7.87 6.74 -34.76
C LEU A 92 7.40 8.20 -34.79
N LEU A 93 8.20 9.15 -34.31
CA LEU A 93 7.85 10.57 -34.25
C LEU A 93 9.01 11.44 -34.78
N ALA A 94 8.68 12.32 -35.73
CA ALA A 94 9.58 13.37 -36.20
C ALA A 94 9.84 14.42 -35.10
N THR A 95 10.95 15.11 -35.19
CA THR A 95 11.44 16.16 -34.28
C THR A 95 10.36 17.19 -33.93
N GLY A 96 9.60 16.98 -32.83
CA GLY A 96 8.63 17.95 -32.34
C GLY A 96 9.20 18.71 -31.16
N THR A 97 9.37 19.98 -31.31
CA THR A 97 9.53 20.96 -30.25
C THR A 97 8.14 21.39 -29.80
N VAL A 98 7.95 21.60 -28.47
CA VAL A 98 6.81 22.37 -28.00
C VAL A 98 6.95 23.76 -28.62
N ASP A 99 5.98 24.17 -29.45
CA ASP A 99 6.04 25.51 -30.06
C ASP A 99 5.89 26.59 -28.98
N PRO A 100 6.28 27.84 -29.24
CA PRO A 100 6.13 28.95 -28.29
C PRO A 100 4.67 29.21 -27.83
N ALA A 101 3.68 28.69 -28.57
CA ALA A 101 2.26 28.76 -28.22
C ALA A 101 1.79 27.56 -27.36
N GLY A 102 2.71 26.66 -26.98
CA GLY A 102 2.43 25.50 -26.11
C GLY A 102 1.74 24.31 -26.80
N TRP A 103 1.82 24.20 -28.13
CA TRP A 103 1.32 23.07 -28.87
C TRP A 103 2.34 21.94 -28.95
N VAL A 104 1.88 20.72 -28.77
CA VAL A 104 2.66 19.48 -28.93
C VAL A 104 2.21 18.80 -30.21
N ASP A 105 3.16 18.38 -31.06
CA ASP A 105 2.86 17.55 -32.22
C ASP A 105 2.51 16.12 -31.73
N ALA A 106 1.27 15.73 -31.90
CA ALA A 106 0.76 14.42 -31.51
C ALA A 106 1.00 13.34 -32.59
N GLY A 107 1.79 13.64 -33.62
CA GLY A 107 2.05 12.74 -34.76
C GLY A 107 0.97 12.83 -35.83
N GLY A 108 1.35 12.58 -37.10
CA GLY A 108 0.42 12.62 -38.25
C GLY A 108 -0.19 14.00 -38.54
N GLY A 109 0.53 15.10 -38.20
CA GLY A 109 0.09 16.46 -38.43
C GLY A 109 -0.98 16.93 -37.45
N ARG A 110 -1.25 16.18 -36.38
CA ARG A 110 -2.21 16.58 -35.34
C ARG A 110 -1.48 17.34 -34.23
N ARG A 111 -1.92 18.55 -33.97
CA ARG A 111 -1.44 19.38 -32.84
C ARG A 111 -2.33 19.19 -31.63
N TRP A 112 -1.71 18.93 -30.46
CA TRP A 112 -2.40 18.86 -29.18
C TRP A 112 -1.95 19.99 -28.27
N ARG A 113 -2.90 20.65 -27.60
CA ARG A 113 -2.64 21.70 -26.63
C ARG A 113 -3.04 21.20 -25.24
N PRO A 114 -2.16 21.32 -24.23
CA PRO A 114 -2.52 21.00 -22.87
C PRO A 114 -3.80 21.75 -22.45
N PRO A 115 -4.82 21.07 -21.95
CA PRO A 115 -6.03 21.72 -21.47
C PRO A 115 -5.76 22.49 -20.19
N HIS A 116 -6.62 23.47 -19.89
CA HIS A 116 -6.55 24.19 -18.62
C HIS A 116 -6.73 23.23 -17.42
N ILE A 117 -6.07 23.54 -16.29
CA ILE A 117 -6.05 22.69 -15.07
C ILE A 117 -7.46 22.33 -14.58
N SER A 118 -8.42 23.28 -14.66
CA SER A 118 -9.82 23.01 -14.30
C SER A 118 -10.47 21.91 -15.13
N ASN A 119 -10.05 21.72 -16.38
CA ASN A 119 -10.54 20.64 -17.23
C ASN A 119 -9.98 19.28 -16.81
N LEU A 120 -8.73 19.25 -16.31
CA LEU A 120 -8.13 18.05 -15.73
C LEU A 120 -8.89 17.60 -14.47
N SER A 121 -9.17 18.52 -13.56
CA SER A 121 -9.94 18.23 -12.35
C SER A 121 -11.35 17.73 -12.67
N ARG A 122 -12.02 18.32 -13.69
CA ARG A 122 -13.34 17.86 -14.15
C ARG A 122 -13.27 16.49 -14.81
N ALA A 123 -12.30 16.26 -15.67
CA ALA A 123 -12.12 14.98 -16.36
C ALA A 123 -11.78 13.86 -15.35
N ARG A 124 -10.95 14.17 -14.34
CA ARG A 124 -10.62 13.25 -13.23
C ARG A 124 -11.88 12.84 -12.45
N ARG A 125 -12.72 13.82 -12.04
CA ARG A 125 -13.97 13.51 -11.35
C ARG A 125 -14.94 12.69 -12.23
N LYS A 126 -14.98 12.99 -13.53
CA LYS A 126 -15.82 12.22 -14.45
C LYS A 126 -15.34 10.78 -14.66
N LEU A 127 -14.03 10.50 -14.53
CA LEU A 127 -13.49 9.15 -14.61
C LEU A 127 -14.07 8.25 -13.50
N GLY A 128 -14.35 8.81 -12.32
CA GLY A 128 -14.77 8.05 -11.16
C GLY A 128 -13.63 7.32 -10.47
N GLN A 129 -13.89 6.82 -9.27
CA GLN A 129 -12.90 6.05 -8.50
C GLN A 129 -12.85 4.57 -8.93
N ASP A 130 -13.97 4.02 -9.42
CA ASP A 130 -14.11 2.58 -9.69
C ASP A 130 -13.13 2.07 -10.74
N VAL A 131 -12.80 2.89 -11.74
CA VAL A 131 -11.77 2.53 -12.74
C VAL A 131 -10.43 2.26 -12.07
N ILE A 132 -10.02 3.12 -11.12
CA ILE A 132 -8.71 2.98 -10.45
C ILE A 132 -8.77 1.84 -9.43
N ARG A 133 -9.90 1.65 -8.74
CA ARG A 133 -10.13 0.50 -7.85
C ARG A 133 -10.01 -0.81 -8.61
N LEU A 134 -10.75 -0.97 -9.70
CA LEU A 134 -10.69 -2.17 -10.54
C LEU A 134 -9.29 -2.40 -11.11
N LEU A 135 -8.56 -1.33 -11.44
CA LEU A 135 -7.18 -1.46 -11.90
C LEU A 135 -6.27 -2.02 -10.79
N PHE A 136 -6.40 -1.54 -9.54
CA PHE A 136 -5.69 -2.11 -8.40
C PHE A 136 -6.05 -3.58 -8.20
N GLU A 137 -7.32 -3.94 -8.18
CA GLU A 137 -7.81 -5.31 -8.02
C GLU A 137 -7.24 -6.29 -9.07
N GLN A 138 -6.92 -5.79 -10.28
CA GLN A 138 -6.33 -6.60 -11.36
C GLN A 138 -4.82 -6.84 -11.17
N VAL A 139 -4.13 -5.99 -10.42
CA VAL A 139 -2.68 -6.11 -10.22
C VAL A 139 -2.32 -6.57 -8.81
N ALA A 140 -3.23 -6.42 -7.84
CA ALA A 140 -3.04 -6.85 -6.46
C ALA A 140 -2.85 -8.38 -6.41
N GLY A 141 -1.93 -8.83 -5.57
CA GLY A 141 -1.67 -10.23 -5.36
C GLY A 141 -0.21 -10.51 -5.00
N PRO A 142 0.09 -11.74 -4.58
CA PRO A 142 1.43 -12.15 -4.18
C PRO A 142 2.38 -12.19 -5.39
N VAL A 143 3.64 -11.85 -5.16
CA VAL A 143 4.70 -11.90 -6.18
C VAL A 143 5.88 -12.77 -5.78
N GLY A 144 5.96 -13.18 -4.52
CA GLY A 144 7.08 -13.95 -3.98
C GLY A 144 7.14 -15.37 -4.54
N ALA A 145 8.31 -15.75 -5.07
CA ALA A 145 8.60 -17.12 -5.46
C ALA A 145 8.60 -18.07 -4.25
N PRO A 146 8.43 -19.40 -4.43
CA PRO A 146 8.43 -20.39 -3.34
C PRO A 146 9.68 -20.36 -2.46
N GLN A 147 10.83 -19.93 -2.97
CA GLN A 147 12.11 -19.84 -2.26
C GLN A 147 12.45 -18.43 -1.77
N ALA A 148 11.56 -17.44 -2.00
CA ALA A 148 11.83 -16.07 -1.61
C ALA A 148 11.90 -15.94 -0.08
N PRO A 149 12.96 -15.33 0.48
CA PRO A 149 13.10 -15.16 1.93
C PRO A 149 11.91 -14.36 2.52
N GLY A 150 11.44 -14.79 3.69
CA GLY A 150 10.35 -14.12 4.40
C GLY A 150 8.95 -14.31 3.81
N VAL A 151 8.82 -15.00 2.68
CA VAL A 151 7.52 -15.24 2.02
C VAL A 151 6.81 -16.47 2.58
N TRP A 152 7.57 -17.51 3.00
CA TRP A 152 7.01 -18.78 3.42
C TRP A 152 7.53 -19.21 4.78
N VAL A 153 6.63 -19.70 5.63
CA VAL A 153 6.94 -20.31 6.93
C VAL A 153 6.05 -21.53 7.12
N CYS A 154 6.64 -22.67 7.45
CA CYS A 154 5.95 -23.96 7.62
C CYS A 154 4.98 -24.31 6.46
N GLY A 155 5.39 -24.00 5.22
CA GLY A 155 4.56 -24.25 4.05
C GLY A 155 3.43 -23.25 3.79
N LEU A 156 3.26 -22.26 4.65
CA LEU A 156 2.24 -21.21 4.53
C LEU A 156 2.86 -19.90 4.04
N ARG A 157 2.15 -19.19 3.17
CA ARG A 157 2.52 -17.84 2.71
C ARG A 157 2.26 -16.83 3.81
N VAL A 158 3.27 -16.07 4.17
CA VAL A 158 3.17 -15.07 5.24
C VAL A 158 2.59 -13.78 4.69
N VAL A 159 1.50 -13.35 5.28
CA VAL A 159 0.79 -12.10 4.94
C VAL A 159 0.65 -11.27 6.21
N SER A 160 1.08 -10.03 6.18
CA SER A 160 1.00 -9.13 7.33
C SER A 160 -0.08 -8.09 7.12
N ILE A 161 -0.87 -7.81 8.18
CA ILE A 161 -1.85 -6.73 8.19
C ILE A 161 -1.31 -5.58 9.03
N ASP A 162 -1.37 -4.38 8.48
CA ASP A 162 -1.11 -3.16 9.25
C ASP A 162 -1.83 -1.97 8.62
N GLY A 163 -2.01 -0.90 9.40
CA GLY A 163 -2.76 0.27 9.01
C GLY A 163 -2.05 1.58 9.27
N SER A 164 -2.58 2.61 8.64
CA SER A 164 -2.11 3.97 8.83
C SER A 164 -3.18 4.99 8.51
N SER A 165 -2.84 6.27 8.69
CA SER A 165 -3.67 7.39 8.23
C SER A 165 -2.83 8.37 7.41
N SER A 166 -3.51 9.08 6.50
CA SER A 166 -2.92 10.14 5.69
C SER A 166 -3.74 11.41 5.83
N ASP A 167 -3.04 12.55 5.95
CA ASP A 167 -3.69 13.85 6.06
C ASP A 167 -4.31 14.25 4.72
N LEU A 168 -5.47 14.87 4.79
CA LEU A 168 -6.22 15.40 3.66
C LEU A 168 -6.24 16.93 3.69
N PRO A 169 -6.37 17.58 2.54
CA PRO A 169 -6.64 19.01 2.51
C PRO A 169 -7.85 19.36 3.37
N ASP A 170 -7.73 20.48 4.10
CA ASP A 170 -8.77 20.98 4.99
C ASP A 170 -9.94 21.57 4.21
N SER A 171 -10.74 20.71 3.61
CA SER A 171 -11.99 21.08 2.94
C SER A 171 -13.22 20.65 3.76
N LYS A 172 -14.33 21.37 3.63
CA LYS A 172 -15.58 21.01 4.29
C LYS A 172 -16.06 19.61 3.93
N ASP A 173 -15.86 19.18 2.68
CA ASP A 173 -16.27 17.87 2.21
C ASP A 173 -15.40 16.76 2.77
N ASN A 174 -14.07 16.94 2.83
CA ASN A 174 -13.17 15.97 3.43
C ASN A 174 -13.43 15.85 4.94
N ARG A 175 -13.63 16.97 5.66
CA ARG A 175 -13.99 16.90 7.10
C ARG A 175 -15.27 16.14 7.34
N ARG A 176 -16.30 16.40 6.52
CA ARG A 176 -17.60 15.74 6.65
C ARG A 176 -17.53 14.24 6.41
N VAL A 177 -16.74 13.79 5.42
CA VAL A 177 -16.70 12.37 4.99
C VAL A 177 -15.69 11.57 5.80
N PHE A 178 -14.49 12.10 6.01
CA PHE A 178 -13.39 11.35 6.61
C PHE A 178 -13.21 11.63 8.11
N GLY A 179 -13.58 12.82 8.57
CA GLY A 179 -13.29 13.24 9.94
C GLY A 179 -11.78 13.39 10.15
N GLY A 180 -11.33 13.31 11.39
CA GLY A 180 -9.91 13.41 11.74
C GLY A 180 -9.69 13.26 13.25
N PRO A 181 -8.43 13.29 13.70
CA PRO A 181 -8.12 13.30 15.13
C PRO A 181 -8.65 14.59 15.75
N GLY A 182 -9.25 14.47 16.89
CA GLY A 182 -9.81 15.58 17.62
C GLY A 182 -10.55 15.10 18.85
N ASN A 183 -11.07 16.04 19.63
CA ASN A 183 -11.99 15.79 20.72
C ASN A 183 -13.15 16.79 20.62
N ASP A 184 -14.19 16.62 21.46
CA ASP A 184 -15.40 17.45 21.49
C ASP A 184 -15.13 18.98 21.61
N LYS A 185 -13.89 19.37 21.91
CA LYS A 185 -13.49 20.77 22.13
C LYS A 185 -12.54 21.32 21.06
N ARG A 186 -11.87 20.46 20.27
CA ARG A 186 -10.90 20.88 19.24
C ARG A 186 -10.83 19.87 18.11
N ASP A 187 -11.08 20.28 16.88
CA ASP A 187 -10.76 19.54 15.69
C ASP A 187 -9.25 19.46 15.50
N GLY A 188 -8.77 18.32 15.00
CA GLY A 188 -7.38 18.19 14.55
C GLY A 188 -7.07 19.13 13.39
N ALA A 189 -5.78 19.38 13.14
CA ALA A 189 -5.33 20.32 12.11
C ALA A 189 -5.84 19.96 10.72
N PHE A 190 -5.89 18.64 10.39
CA PHE A 190 -6.34 18.13 9.08
C PHE A 190 -7.34 16.99 9.25
N PRO A 191 -8.32 16.85 8.33
CA PRO A 191 -9.06 15.60 8.19
C PRO A 191 -8.11 14.49 7.73
N GLN A 192 -8.43 13.23 8.09
CA GLN A 192 -7.58 12.08 7.79
C GLN A 192 -8.39 10.94 7.16
N VAL A 193 -7.84 10.34 6.12
CA VAL A 193 -8.26 9.04 5.63
C VAL A 193 -7.46 7.95 6.35
N ARG A 194 -8.17 6.99 6.95
CA ARG A 194 -7.56 5.77 7.49
C ARG A 194 -7.49 4.73 6.39
N TRP A 195 -6.42 3.96 6.35
CA TRP A 195 -6.25 2.88 5.40
C TRP A 195 -5.56 1.69 6.04
N LEU A 196 -5.83 0.52 5.50
CA LEU A 196 -5.32 -0.75 5.95
C LEU A 196 -4.87 -1.57 4.74
N ALA A 197 -3.77 -2.29 4.88
CA ALA A 197 -3.25 -3.15 3.84
C ALA A 197 -2.91 -4.54 4.38
N ALA A 198 -3.14 -5.55 3.57
CA ALA A 198 -2.58 -6.88 3.72
C ALA A 198 -1.45 -7.03 2.69
N ALA A 199 -0.23 -7.22 3.15
CA ALA A 199 0.95 -7.33 2.31
C ALA A 199 1.63 -8.68 2.50
N GLU A 200 2.13 -9.28 1.41
CA GLU A 200 3.00 -10.43 1.45
C GLU A 200 4.32 -10.03 2.12
N SER A 201 4.69 -10.71 3.20
CA SER A 201 5.97 -10.49 3.85
C SER A 201 7.13 -10.90 2.93
N GLY A 202 8.30 -10.29 3.11
CA GLY A 202 9.46 -10.54 2.27
C GLY A 202 9.47 -9.77 0.96
N THR A 203 8.35 -9.61 0.25
CA THR A 203 8.27 -8.82 -0.99
C THR A 203 7.61 -7.46 -0.80
N GLY A 204 6.74 -7.34 0.19
CA GLY A 204 5.92 -6.17 0.43
C GLY A 204 4.79 -5.98 -0.60
N SER A 205 4.52 -6.94 -1.48
CA SER A 205 3.44 -6.82 -2.45
C SER A 205 2.07 -6.83 -1.76
N LEU A 206 1.15 -6.00 -2.25
CA LEU A 206 -0.19 -5.89 -1.68
C LEU A 206 -1.08 -7.05 -2.15
N ILE A 207 -1.63 -7.77 -1.19
CA ILE A 207 -2.69 -8.78 -1.43
C ILE A 207 -4.04 -8.08 -1.55
N GLU A 208 -4.31 -7.14 -0.63
CA GLU A 208 -5.51 -6.31 -0.62
C GLU A 208 -5.24 -5.03 0.17
N ALA A 209 -6.04 -4.00 -0.09
CA ALA A 209 -6.03 -2.76 0.67
C ALA A 209 -7.43 -2.15 0.76
N THR A 210 -7.70 -1.45 1.84
CA THR A 210 -8.94 -0.71 2.04
C THR A 210 -8.67 0.63 2.69
N PHE A 211 -9.59 1.57 2.57
CA PHE A 211 -9.52 2.86 3.26
C PHE A 211 -10.93 3.38 3.57
N GLY A 212 -11.00 4.27 4.55
CA GLY A 212 -12.27 4.82 4.98
C GLY A 212 -12.12 6.02 5.92
N PRO A 213 -13.22 6.47 6.54
CA PRO A 213 -13.20 7.51 7.54
C PRO A 213 -12.28 7.20 8.71
N TYR A 214 -11.60 8.22 9.24
CA TYR A 214 -10.73 8.10 10.41
C TYR A 214 -11.43 7.47 11.62
N THR A 215 -12.74 7.70 11.75
CA THR A 215 -13.57 7.19 12.85
C THR A 215 -13.87 5.70 12.78
N VAL A 216 -13.64 5.05 11.63
CA VAL A 216 -13.81 3.60 11.48
C VAL A 216 -12.59 2.90 12.05
N GLY A 217 -12.79 1.95 12.97
CA GLY A 217 -11.71 1.20 13.60
C GLY A 217 -11.04 0.20 12.64
N GLU A 218 -9.76 -0.05 12.84
CA GLU A 218 -8.97 -0.96 11.99
C GLU A 218 -9.51 -2.40 11.99
N GLN A 219 -10.04 -2.89 13.12
CA GLN A 219 -10.68 -4.22 13.15
C GLN A 219 -11.92 -4.30 12.23
N THR A 220 -12.68 -3.22 12.11
CA THR A 220 -13.83 -3.16 11.19
C THR A 220 -13.35 -3.14 9.75
N MET A 221 -12.33 -2.36 9.45
CA MET A 221 -11.75 -2.28 8.12
C MET A 221 -11.07 -3.60 7.70
N ALA A 222 -10.50 -4.36 8.65
CA ALA A 222 -9.87 -5.64 8.37
C ALA A 222 -10.85 -6.67 7.76
N LEU A 223 -12.15 -6.52 7.99
CA LEU A 223 -13.17 -7.37 7.37
C LEU A 223 -13.19 -7.24 5.85
N ASP A 224 -12.84 -6.08 5.32
CA ASP A 224 -12.76 -5.84 3.87
C ASP A 224 -11.60 -6.61 3.20
N LEU A 225 -10.57 -6.98 3.97
CA LEU A 225 -9.41 -7.74 3.47
C LEU A 225 -9.68 -9.25 3.36
N LEU A 226 -10.61 -9.77 4.18
CA LEU A 226 -10.87 -11.21 4.34
C LEU A 226 -11.19 -11.94 3.03
N PRO A 227 -11.94 -11.35 2.06
CA PRO A 227 -12.26 -12.04 0.81
C PRO A 227 -11.04 -12.48 -0.03
N LYS A 228 -9.85 -11.95 0.27
CA LYS A 228 -8.60 -12.28 -0.42
C LYS A 228 -7.75 -13.30 0.33
N PHE A 229 -8.12 -13.66 1.55
CA PHE A 229 -7.38 -14.64 2.32
C PHE A 229 -7.75 -16.07 1.92
N THR A 230 -6.75 -16.94 1.91
CA THR A 230 -6.87 -18.35 1.50
C THR A 230 -6.20 -19.28 2.50
N ALA A 231 -6.51 -20.57 2.42
CA ALA A 231 -5.93 -21.60 3.29
C ALA A 231 -4.40 -21.75 3.21
N GLU A 232 -3.78 -21.17 2.20
CA GLU A 232 -2.32 -21.19 2.07
C GLU A 232 -1.63 -20.02 2.80
N MET A 233 -2.39 -19.18 3.53
CA MET A 233 -1.88 -17.95 4.15
C MET A 233 -1.78 -18.08 5.66
N LEU A 234 -0.64 -17.62 6.21
CA LEU A 234 -0.44 -17.32 7.61
C LEU A 234 -0.50 -15.81 7.79
N VAL A 235 -1.60 -15.33 8.38
CA VAL A 235 -1.84 -13.91 8.57
C VAL A 235 -1.23 -13.45 9.88
N LEU A 236 -0.31 -12.48 9.81
CA LEU A 236 0.32 -11.82 10.94
C LEU A 236 -0.41 -10.51 11.25
N ALA A 237 -0.70 -10.26 12.52
CA ALA A 237 -1.27 -8.99 12.95
C ALA A 237 -0.81 -8.61 14.36
N ASP A 238 -0.89 -7.31 14.68
CA ASP A 238 -0.53 -6.81 15.99
C ASP A 238 -1.64 -7.06 17.02
N ARG A 239 -1.37 -6.68 18.28
CA ARG A 239 -2.29 -6.87 19.41
C ARG A 239 -3.62 -6.12 19.27
N GLN A 240 -3.72 -5.13 18.40
CA GLN A 240 -4.95 -4.35 18.21
C GLN A 240 -5.99 -5.13 17.39
N PHE A 241 -5.56 -6.09 16.58
CA PHE A 241 -6.45 -6.92 15.76
C PHE A 241 -7.03 -8.11 16.53
N LEU A 242 -6.44 -8.54 17.65
CA LEU A 242 -6.90 -9.73 18.37
C LEU A 242 -8.29 -9.50 18.99
N SER A 243 -9.28 -10.07 18.34
CA SER A 243 -10.67 -10.14 18.85
C SER A 243 -11.31 -11.45 18.39
N TYR A 244 -12.29 -11.94 19.16
CA TYR A 244 -13.01 -13.17 18.82
C TYR A 244 -13.62 -13.12 17.41
N THR A 245 -14.30 -12.03 17.09
CA THR A 245 -15.00 -11.89 15.80
C THR A 245 -14.02 -11.93 14.63
N LEU A 246 -12.95 -11.13 14.70
CA LEU A 246 -12.00 -11.08 13.60
C LEU A 246 -11.22 -12.39 13.44
N VAL A 247 -10.86 -13.06 14.55
CA VAL A 247 -10.27 -14.41 14.50
C VAL A 247 -11.23 -15.40 13.84
N ARG A 248 -12.48 -15.48 14.30
CA ARG A 248 -13.51 -16.34 13.72
C ARG A 248 -13.65 -16.13 12.22
N ASP A 249 -13.78 -14.88 11.80
CA ASP A 249 -14.05 -14.53 10.41
C ASP A 249 -12.80 -14.74 9.52
N THR A 250 -11.60 -14.54 10.06
CA THR A 250 -10.35 -14.89 9.35
C THR A 250 -10.24 -16.41 9.17
N LEU A 251 -10.46 -17.20 10.23
CA LEU A 251 -10.43 -18.66 10.13
C LEU A 251 -11.51 -19.22 9.20
N ALA A 252 -12.66 -18.55 9.08
CA ALA A 252 -13.72 -18.92 8.15
C ALA A 252 -13.29 -18.82 6.66
N THR A 253 -12.25 -18.04 6.33
CA THR A 253 -11.67 -18.00 4.98
C THR A 253 -10.77 -19.22 4.69
N GLY A 254 -10.43 -19.99 5.72
CA GLY A 254 -9.43 -21.06 5.71
C GLY A 254 -8.02 -20.58 6.04
N ALA A 255 -7.74 -19.29 6.07
CA ALA A 255 -6.42 -18.75 6.42
C ALA A 255 -6.10 -19.00 7.89
N HIS A 256 -4.81 -19.11 8.18
CA HIS A 256 -4.26 -19.29 9.52
C HIS A 256 -3.83 -17.96 10.14
N ILE A 257 -3.80 -17.89 11.45
CA ILE A 257 -3.43 -16.66 12.18
C ILE A 257 -2.16 -16.87 13.01
N LEU A 258 -1.38 -15.80 13.16
CA LEU A 258 -0.31 -15.67 14.14
C LEU A 258 -0.31 -14.23 14.67
N TRP A 259 -1.15 -13.97 15.66
CA TRP A 259 -1.42 -12.62 16.15
C TRP A 259 -0.90 -12.41 17.56
N ARG A 260 -0.43 -11.21 17.85
CA ARG A 260 0.03 -10.86 19.18
C ARG A 260 -1.16 -10.62 20.12
N ALA A 261 -1.10 -11.19 21.32
CA ALA A 261 -2.01 -10.85 22.40
C ALA A 261 -1.49 -9.64 23.19
N SER A 262 -2.39 -8.78 23.67
CA SER A 262 -2.03 -7.78 24.66
C SER A 262 -1.91 -8.43 26.05
N ALA A 263 -1.12 -7.84 26.94
CA ALA A 263 -0.95 -8.32 28.33
C ALA A 263 -2.27 -8.38 29.12
N SER A 264 -3.29 -7.59 28.70
CA SER A 264 -4.62 -7.59 29.31
C SER A 264 -5.54 -8.69 28.78
N PHE A 265 -5.12 -9.43 27.75
CA PHE A 265 -5.95 -10.48 27.14
C PHE A 265 -5.79 -11.77 27.95
N ALA A 266 -6.85 -12.18 28.66
CA ALA A 266 -6.81 -13.35 29.55
C ALA A 266 -6.93 -14.67 28.76
N LEU A 267 -5.81 -15.24 28.34
CA LEU A 267 -5.72 -16.58 27.75
C LEU A 267 -5.30 -17.58 28.81
N ARG A 268 -6.28 -18.22 29.45
CA ARG A 268 -5.99 -19.22 30.50
C ARG A 268 -5.61 -20.54 29.89
N PRO A 269 -4.48 -21.16 30.32
CA PRO A 269 -4.08 -22.50 29.88
C PRO A 269 -5.17 -23.53 30.16
N VAL A 270 -5.58 -24.24 29.12
CA VAL A 270 -6.48 -25.41 29.22
C VAL A 270 -5.65 -26.71 29.20
N LYS A 271 -4.61 -26.73 28.39
CA LYS A 271 -3.69 -27.87 28.23
C LYS A 271 -2.32 -27.36 27.85
N VAL A 272 -1.29 -27.76 28.63
CA VAL A 272 0.12 -27.49 28.28
C VAL A 272 0.57 -28.51 27.23
N LEU A 273 1.31 -28.04 26.24
CA LEU A 273 1.88 -28.84 25.15
C LEU A 273 3.39 -29.08 25.36
N SER A 274 4.00 -29.92 24.53
CA SER A 274 5.39 -30.37 24.71
C SER A 274 6.41 -29.22 24.66
N GLU A 275 6.26 -28.20 23.90
CA GLU A 275 7.26 -27.12 23.75
C GLU A 275 7.06 -25.95 24.73
N GLY A 276 6.36 -26.18 25.85
CA GLY A 276 6.04 -25.12 26.81
C GLY A 276 4.95 -24.19 26.33
N THR A 277 4.41 -24.41 25.13
CA THR A 277 3.22 -23.72 24.65
C THR A 277 1.96 -24.34 25.25
N TYR A 278 0.82 -23.68 25.14
CA TYR A 278 -0.41 -24.20 25.71
C TYR A 278 -1.63 -23.88 24.84
N LEU A 279 -2.67 -24.70 25.00
CA LEU A 279 -3.98 -24.42 24.42
C LEU A 279 -4.78 -23.52 25.34
N ALA A 280 -5.48 -22.58 24.77
CA ALA A 280 -6.42 -21.69 25.43
C ALA A 280 -7.74 -21.62 24.64
N GLN A 281 -8.76 -21.06 25.28
CA GLN A 281 -10.06 -20.80 24.64
C GLN A 281 -10.25 -19.29 24.46
N LEU A 282 -10.47 -18.89 23.22
CA LEU A 282 -10.89 -17.54 22.87
C LEU A 282 -12.41 -17.49 22.92
N HIS A 283 -12.94 -16.81 23.91
CA HIS A 283 -14.38 -16.72 24.15
C HIS A 283 -15.02 -15.54 23.41
N PRO A 284 -16.23 -15.71 22.86
CA PRO A 284 -16.99 -14.60 22.31
C PRO A 284 -17.47 -13.67 23.44
N ALA A 285 -17.71 -12.40 23.10
CA ALA A 285 -18.27 -11.44 24.03
C ALA A 285 -19.70 -11.81 24.46
N ARG A 286 -20.46 -12.40 23.56
CA ARG A 286 -21.81 -12.93 23.78
C ARG A 286 -21.86 -14.38 23.32
N LYS A 287 -22.58 -15.23 24.07
CA LYS A 287 -22.79 -16.64 23.70
C LYS A 287 -23.44 -16.82 22.30
N SER A 288 -24.24 -15.85 21.88
CA SER A 288 -24.85 -15.82 20.54
C SER A 288 -23.83 -15.69 19.39
N ASP A 289 -22.62 -15.21 19.65
CA ASP A 289 -21.63 -14.92 18.62
C ASP A 289 -20.90 -16.18 18.16
N GLY A 290 -21.07 -17.30 18.86
CA GLY A 290 -20.55 -18.62 18.50
C GLY A 290 -19.91 -19.39 19.67
N PRO A 291 -19.39 -20.61 19.42
CA PRO A 291 -18.65 -21.39 20.40
C PRO A 291 -17.24 -20.83 20.64
N PRO A 292 -16.61 -21.11 21.79
CA PRO A 292 -15.21 -20.75 22.00
C PRO A 292 -14.30 -21.36 20.92
N ILE A 293 -13.29 -20.60 20.51
CA ILE A 293 -12.28 -21.03 19.53
C ILE A 293 -11.05 -21.52 20.29
N THR A 294 -10.63 -22.76 20.02
CA THR A 294 -9.38 -23.28 20.57
C THR A 294 -8.20 -22.66 19.83
N VAL A 295 -7.29 -22.08 20.58
CA VAL A 295 -6.06 -21.48 20.06
C VAL A 295 -4.84 -22.02 20.82
N ARG A 296 -3.69 -22.00 20.16
CA ARG A 296 -2.39 -22.25 20.78
C ARG A 296 -1.75 -20.93 21.12
N VAL A 297 -1.19 -20.84 22.32
CA VAL A 297 -0.46 -19.66 22.81
C VAL A 297 1.02 -19.99 22.92
N ILE A 298 1.85 -19.11 22.34
CA ILE A 298 3.31 -19.20 22.33
C ILE A 298 3.84 -17.99 23.07
N GLU A 299 4.47 -18.19 24.23
CA GLU A 299 5.06 -17.12 25.03
C GLU A 299 6.58 -17.17 24.93
N TYR A 300 7.20 -16.02 24.69
CA TYR A 300 8.65 -15.87 24.68
C TYR A 300 9.06 -14.45 25.07
N THR A 301 10.28 -14.30 25.54
CA THR A 301 10.83 -12.99 25.93
C THR A 301 11.81 -12.52 24.88
N VAL A 302 11.62 -11.28 24.46
CA VAL A 302 12.57 -10.57 23.58
C VAL A 302 13.43 -9.66 24.46
N HIS A 303 14.75 -9.81 24.33
CA HIS A 303 15.72 -8.92 24.96
C HIS A 303 16.27 -7.97 23.91
N THR A 304 16.06 -6.68 24.10
CA THR A 304 16.59 -5.64 23.21
C THR A 304 17.60 -4.80 23.95
N THR A 305 18.82 -4.73 23.43
CA THR A 305 19.83 -3.79 23.93
C THR A 305 19.61 -2.43 23.30
N VAL A 306 19.39 -1.41 24.12
CA VAL A 306 19.19 -0.03 23.69
C VAL A 306 20.38 0.78 24.20
N LEU A 307 21.02 1.54 23.32
CA LEU A 307 22.01 2.56 23.67
C LEU A 307 21.25 3.85 23.97
N ASP A 308 21.52 4.47 25.12
CA ASP A 308 21.04 5.82 25.42
C ASP A 308 21.89 6.88 24.70
N ASP A 309 21.48 8.14 24.81
CA ASP A 309 22.19 9.27 24.18
C ASP A 309 23.63 9.48 24.74
N GLU A 310 23.96 8.83 25.87
CA GLU A 310 25.27 8.85 26.53
C GLU A 310 26.12 7.61 26.17
N GLY A 311 25.56 6.70 25.31
CA GLY A 311 26.24 5.49 24.87
C GLY A 311 26.22 4.35 25.90
N GLN A 312 25.37 4.43 26.93
CA GLN A 312 25.24 3.39 27.94
C GLN A 312 24.25 2.31 27.48
N GLU A 313 24.65 1.04 27.55
CA GLU A 313 23.81 -0.09 27.19
C GLU A 313 22.76 -0.38 28.27
N SER A 314 21.52 -0.41 27.89
CA SER A 314 20.41 -0.89 28.72
C SER A 314 19.69 -2.05 28.04
N THR A 315 19.35 -3.10 28.79
CA THR A 315 18.60 -4.24 28.27
C THR A 315 17.13 -4.08 28.63
N ARG A 316 16.28 -3.96 27.63
CA ARG A 316 14.82 -4.05 27.78
C ARG A 316 14.37 -5.48 27.48
N SER A 317 13.55 -6.03 28.37
CA SER A 317 12.93 -7.34 28.20
C SER A 317 11.42 -7.16 28.02
N GLU A 318 10.87 -7.69 26.94
CA GLU A 318 9.44 -7.66 26.67
C GLU A 318 8.90 -9.07 26.47
N LEU A 319 7.83 -9.42 27.18
CA LEU A 319 7.13 -10.69 27.01
C LEU A 319 6.17 -10.56 25.82
N PHE A 320 6.30 -11.49 24.89
CA PHE A 320 5.41 -11.67 23.76
C PHE A 320 4.54 -12.90 24.00
N ALA A 321 3.25 -12.78 23.75
CA ALA A 321 2.31 -13.88 23.66
C ALA A 321 1.68 -13.86 22.27
N LEU A 322 1.94 -14.91 21.48
CA LEU A 322 1.36 -15.11 20.16
C LEU A 322 0.21 -16.09 20.25
N VAL A 323 -0.85 -15.83 19.51
CA VAL A 323 -2.05 -16.64 19.38
C VAL A 323 -2.14 -17.17 17.98
N THR A 324 -2.33 -18.49 17.82
CA THR A 324 -2.46 -19.16 16.54
C THR A 324 -3.49 -20.29 16.60
N ASP A 325 -4.09 -20.60 15.47
CA ASP A 325 -4.93 -21.80 15.25
C ASP A 325 -4.13 -23.04 14.83
N LEU A 326 -2.82 -22.90 14.60
CA LEU A 326 -1.89 -23.98 14.24
C LEU A 326 -1.54 -24.81 15.50
N LEU A 327 -2.32 -25.84 15.76
CA LEU A 327 -2.29 -26.59 17.03
C LEU A 327 -1.24 -27.70 17.08
N ASP A 328 -0.85 -28.25 15.91
CA ASP A 328 0.13 -29.33 15.84
C ASP A 328 1.55 -28.77 16.05
N VAL A 329 2.20 -29.21 17.16
CA VAL A 329 3.55 -28.72 17.54
C VAL A 329 4.66 -29.31 16.68
N GLN A 330 4.41 -30.45 16.02
CA GLN A 330 5.42 -31.12 15.16
C GLN A 330 5.40 -30.47 13.76
N GLU A 331 4.24 -30.18 13.22
CA GLU A 331 4.07 -29.53 11.93
C GLU A 331 4.41 -28.02 11.99
N TYR A 332 4.08 -27.39 13.13
CA TYR A 332 4.26 -25.95 13.35
C TYR A 332 5.08 -25.68 14.62
N PRO A 333 6.42 -25.85 14.61
CA PRO A 333 7.26 -25.63 15.77
C PRO A 333 7.15 -24.23 16.34
N ALA A 334 7.08 -24.10 17.66
CA ALA A 334 6.92 -22.81 18.32
C ALA A 334 8.02 -21.81 17.97
N LEU A 335 9.26 -22.28 17.83
CA LEU A 335 10.40 -21.46 17.49
C LEU A 335 10.28 -20.87 16.07
N ASP A 336 9.78 -21.63 15.11
CA ASP A 336 9.61 -21.16 13.73
C ASP A 336 8.51 -20.12 13.65
N LEU A 337 7.39 -20.32 14.35
CA LEU A 337 6.33 -19.33 14.46
C LEU A 337 6.81 -18.06 15.20
N ALA A 338 7.57 -18.19 16.27
CA ALA A 338 8.14 -17.04 16.98
C ALA A 338 9.11 -16.24 16.09
N ARG A 339 9.91 -16.93 15.25
CA ARG A 339 10.81 -16.30 14.26
C ARG A 339 10.06 -15.69 13.08
N ALA A 340 8.87 -16.18 12.75
CA ALA A 340 8.04 -15.62 11.70
C ALA A 340 7.38 -14.30 12.11
N TYR A 341 7.02 -14.12 13.36
CA TYR A 341 6.26 -12.97 13.81
C TYR A 341 6.93 -11.60 13.49
N PRO A 342 8.26 -11.41 13.64
CA PRO A 342 8.94 -10.19 13.21
C PRO A 342 8.76 -9.82 11.74
N LEU A 343 8.42 -10.76 10.85
CA LEU A 343 8.10 -10.46 9.44
C LEU A 343 6.86 -9.53 9.31
N ARG A 344 6.07 -9.38 10.37
CA ARG A 344 5.00 -8.39 10.43
C ARG A 344 5.52 -6.96 10.18
N TRP A 345 6.74 -6.66 10.61
CA TRP A 345 7.35 -5.35 10.38
C TRP A 345 7.64 -5.04 8.91
N ASP A 346 7.60 -6.04 8.04
CA ASP A 346 7.69 -5.81 6.60
C ASP A 346 6.50 -4.97 6.12
N CYS A 347 5.29 -5.16 6.68
CA CYS A 347 4.14 -4.31 6.38
C CYS A 347 4.31 -2.88 6.89
N GLU A 348 4.90 -2.68 8.08
CA GLU A 348 5.26 -1.32 8.57
C GLU A 348 6.26 -0.64 7.62
N THR A 349 7.20 -1.40 7.05
CA THR A 349 8.13 -0.90 6.03
C THR A 349 7.40 -0.53 4.74
N VAL A 350 6.42 -1.34 4.31
CA VAL A 350 5.53 -1.03 3.19
C VAL A 350 4.82 0.30 3.43
N ILE A 351 4.22 0.47 4.61
CA ILE A 351 3.54 1.70 5.02
C ILE A 351 4.51 2.88 5.04
N GLY A 352 5.71 2.70 5.58
CA GLY A 352 6.78 3.70 5.58
C GLY A 352 7.12 4.16 4.15
N ARG A 353 7.32 3.23 3.22
CA ARG A 353 7.59 3.53 1.81
C ARG A 353 6.44 4.27 1.13
N HIS A 354 5.18 3.95 1.45
CA HIS A 354 4.04 4.73 0.95
C HIS A 354 4.09 6.19 1.40
N LYS A 355 4.47 6.44 2.64
CA LYS A 355 4.51 7.80 3.22
C LYS A 355 5.75 8.59 2.79
N THR A 356 6.92 7.96 2.81
CA THR A 356 8.20 8.65 2.59
C THR A 356 8.58 8.69 1.12
N ASP A 357 8.59 7.57 0.45
CA ASP A 357 9.15 7.44 -0.89
C ASP A 357 8.15 7.89 -1.96
N LEU A 358 6.96 7.30 -1.99
CA LEU A 358 5.90 7.74 -2.90
C LEU A 358 5.29 9.07 -2.47
N GLY A 359 5.21 9.34 -1.16
CA GLY A 359 4.76 10.62 -0.61
C GLY A 359 5.71 11.79 -0.88
N ALA A 360 6.98 11.53 -1.25
CA ALA A 360 8.01 12.56 -1.46
C ALA A 360 8.10 13.58 -0.32
N GLY A 361 7.90 13.14 0.92
CA GLY A 361 7.89 13.98 2.11
C GLY A 361 6.71 14.95 2.20
N MET A 362 5.66 14.79 1.38
CA MET A 362 4.44 15.59 1.47
C MET A 362 3.42 14.88 2.37
N PRO A 363 3.16 15.39 3.56
CA PRO A 363 2.29 14.72 4.53
C PRO A 363 0.81 14.74 4.14
N VAL A 364 0.38 15.70 3.31
CA VAL A 364 -1.02 15.94 2.96
C VAL A 364 -1.29 15.49 1.53
N LEU A 365 -2.38 14.74 1.30
CA LEU A 365 -2.85 14.38 -0.04
C LEU A 365 -3.26 15.65 -0.82
N ARG A 366 -3.45 15.52 -2.13
CA ARG A 366 -3.73 16.69 -3.01
C ARG A 366 -5.21 16.99 -3.18
N SER A 367 -6.07 16.02 -2.89
CA SER A 367 -7.48 16.04 -3.31
C SER A 367 -8.37 16.69 -2.27
N GLU A 368 -9.06 17.77 -2.67
CA GLU A 368 -10.01 18.52 -1.83
C GLU A 368 -11.42 17.91 -1.79
N HIS A 369 -11.70 16.92 -2.66
CA HIS A 369 -13.00 16.27 -2.77
C HIS A 369 -12.88 14.76 -2.45
N PRO A 370 -13.83 14.17 -1.70
CA PRO A 370 -13.77 12.76 -1.27
C PRO A 370 -13.62 11.74 -2.40
N GLU A 371 -14.33 11.91 -3.52
CA GLU A 371 -14.17 11.03 -4.69
C GLU A 371 -12.75 11.09 -5.28
N SER A 372 -12.15 12.27 -5.27
CA SER A 372 -10.79 12.45 -5.75
C SER A 372 -9.76 11.91 -4.75
N VAL A 373 -10.06 11.97 -3.44
CA VAL A 373 -9.28 11.28 -2.40
C VAL A 373 -9.31 9.77 -2.65
N ALA A 374 -10.49 9.21 -2.89
CA ALA A 374 -10.62 7.78 -3.19
C ALA A 374 -9.81 7.36 -4.42
N GLN A 375 -9.86 8.14 -5.51
CA GLN A 375 -9.00 7.90 -6.69
C GLN A 375 -7.50 7.96 -6.33
N GLU A 376 -7.11 8.92 -5.49
CA GLU A 376 -5.72 9.10 -5.07
C GLU A 376 -5.24 7.92 -4.22
N MET A 377 -6.09 7.39 -3.34
CA MET A 377 -5.78 6.21 -2.53
C MET A 377 -5.66 4.94 -3.39
N TRP A 378 -6.63 4.65 -4.26
CA TRP A 378 -6.52 3.49 -5.15
C TRP A 378 -5.31 3.60 -6.08
N ALA A 379 -4.98 4.80 -6.55
CA ALA A 379 -3.78 5.02 -7.36
C ALA A 379 -2.48 4.79 -6.57
N LEU A 380 -2.44 5.15 -5.28
CA LEU A 380 -1.33 4.86 -4.39
C LEU A 380 -1.07 3.35 -4.34
N PHE A 381 -2.11 2.57 -4.03
CA PHE A 381 -1.99 1.12 -3.91
C PHE A 381 -1.61 0.47 -5.24
N ALA A 382 -2.21 0.91 -6.35
CA ALA A 382 -1.90 0.38 -7.67
C ALA A 382 -0.44 0.68 -8.09
N VAL A 383 0.04 1.90 -7.90
CA VAL A 383 1.42 2.29 -8.24
C VAL A 383 2.41 1.56 -7.35
N TYR A 384 2.14 1.46 -6.05
CA TYR A 384 2.99 0.71 -5.14
C TYR A 384 3.10 -0.76 -5.56
N GLN A 385 1.96 -1.42 -5.83
CA GLN A 385 1.94 -2.80 -6.30
C GLN A 385 2.74 -2.99 -7.59
N ALA A 386 2.61 -2.07 -8.53
CA ALA A 386 3.40 -2.10 -9.77
C ALA A 386 4.92 -2.00 -9.52
N LEU A 387 5.32 -1.18 -8.56
CA LEU A 387 6.72 -1.07 -8.15
C LEU A 387 7.20 -2.35 -7.44
N ALA A 388 6.40 -2.93 -6.54
CA ALA A 388 6.72 -4.20 -5.89
C ALA A 388 6.92 -5.33 -6.92
N GLN A 389 6.05 -5.41 -7.93
CA GLN A 389 6.18 -6.37 -9.04
C GLN A 389 7.47 -6.15 -9.85
N LEU A 390 7.83 -4.89 -10.13
CA LEU A 390 9.05 -4.56 -10.86
C LEU A 390 10.31 -4.92 -10.07
N ILE A 391 10.30 -4.70 -8.75
CA ILE A 391 11.39 -5.08 -7.85
C ILE A 391 11.50 -6.60 -7.80
N GLY A 392 10.39 -7.32 -7.60
CA GLY A 392 10.36 -8.78 -7.60
C GLY A 392 10.95 -9.37 -8.89
N ALA A 393 10.53 -8.87 -10.05
CA ALA A 393 11.08 -9.27 -11.33
C ALA A 393 12.58 -8.95 -11.47
N GLY A 394 13.05 -7.85 -10.86
CA GLY A 394 14.47 -7.47 -10.81
C GLY A 394 15.29 -8.42 -9.94
N VAL A 395 14.76 -8.81 -8.78
CA VAL A 395 15.36 -9.80 -7.88
C VAL A 395 15.51 -11.15 -8.58
N ASP A 396 14.45 -11.64 -9.22
CA ASP A 396 14.47 -12.90 -9.96
C ASP A 396 15.51 -12.90 -11.09
N ALA A 397 15.67 -11.76 -11.77
CA ALA A 397 16.62 -11.64 -12.89
C ALA A 397 18.08 -11.48 -12.44
N THR A 398 18.34 -10.92 -11.25
CA THR A 398 19.71 -10.52 -10.82
C THR A 398 20.20 -11.26 -9.59
N GLY A 399 19.32 -11.89 -8.81
CA GLY A 399 19.64 -12.50 -7.51
C GLY A 399 20.03 -11.49 -6.42
N ILE A 400 19.81 -10.19 -6.64
CA ILE A 400 20.07 -9.13 -5.66
C ILE A 400 18.92 -9.12 -4.65
N ALA A 401 19.24 -9.11 -3.35
CA ALA A 401 18.24 -9.08 -2.30
C ALA A 401 17.34 -7.82 -2.39
N PRO A 402 16.00 -7.94 -2.16
CA PRO A 402 15.04 -6.86 -2.34
C PRO A 402 15.38 -5.57 -1.57
N GLU A 403 15.92 -5.69 -0.36
CA GLU A 403 16.32 -4.58 0.50
C GLU A 403 17.52 -3.77 -0.04
N ARG A 404 18.24 -4.32 -0.99
CA ARG A 404 19.34 -3.62 -1.71
C ARG A 404 18.86 -2.86 -2.95
N ILE A 405 17.61 -3.05 -3.33
CA ILE A 405 16.98 -2.32 -4.43
C ILE A 405 16.26 -1.11 -3.83
N SER A 406 16.81 0.09 -4.06
CA SER A 406 16.18 1.33 -3.59
C SER A 406 14.92 1.62 -4.41
N PHE A 407 13.85 1.99 -3.71
CA PHE A 407 12.65 2.57 -4.30
C PHE A 407 12.93 3.91 -4.96
#